data_bb69052e43e5b9ff2edf8167c6333cca
#
_entry.id   bb69052e43e5b9ff2edf8167c6333cca
#
_cell.length_a   1.000
_cell.length_b   1.000
_cell.length_c   1.000
_cell.angle_alpha   90.00
_cell.angle_beta   90.00
_cell.angle_gamma   90.00
#
_symmetry.space_group_name_H-M   'P 1'
#
loop_
_entity.id
_entity.type
_entity.pdbx_description
1 polymer ?
#
loop_
_entity_poly.entity_id
_entity_poly.type
_entity_poly.pdbx_seq_one_letter_code
_entity_poly.pdbx_strand_id
1 'polypeptide(L)'
;MPDNPVELDSHRGMAAQKATDLRRILAEAEAHAAGLRERQFQIETELLNAPATSWSEAAAKARYVLNLYYASLNTQDTHHRDLVASILSDFARLDNEG
;
A
#
# COMPACT_ATOMS: atom_id res chain seq x y z
N MET A 1 51.84 2.95 -11.58
CA MET A 1 51.25 2.74 -10.25
C MET A 1 49.77 2.77 -10.37
N PRO A 2 49.11 1.66 -10.20
CA PRO A 2 47.67 1.61 -10.31
C PRO A 2 46.92 2.28 -9.15
N ASP A 3 47.57 2.51 -8.03
CA ASP A 3 46.95 3.07 -6.84
C ASP A 3 47.16 4.57 -6.76
N ASN A 4 46.24 5.31 -7.34
CA ASN A 4 46.22 6.76 -7.23
C ASN A 4 45.41 7.16 -5.98
N PRO A 5 46.00 7.87 -5.00
CA PRO A 5 45.28 8.28 -3.80
C PRO A 5 44.02 9.12 -4.10
N VAL A 6 44.08 9.92 -5.13
CA VAL A 6 42.94 10.74 -5.55
C VAL A 6 41.78 9.86 -6.01
N GLU A 7 42.07 8.77 -6.69
CA GLU A 7 41.08 7.80 -7.15
C GLU A 7 40.40 7.08 -5.98
N LEU A 8 41.18 6.68 -4.97
CA LEU A 8 40.65 6.06 -3.76
C LEU A 8 39.72 6.99 -2.98
N ASP A 9 40.10 8.26 -2.83
CA ASP A 9 39.28 9.25 -2.15
C ASP A 9 37.98 9.51 -2.91
N SER A 10 38.03 9.51 -4.25
CA SER A 10 36.86 9.66 -5.08
C SER A 10 35.90 8.49 -4.89
N HIS A 11 36.40 7.24 -4.83
CA HIS A 11 35.56 6.06 -4.58
C HIS A 11 34.92 6.08 -3.20
N ARG A 12 35.63 6.53 -2.18
CA ARG A 12 35.09 6.67 -0.82
C ARG A 12 33.99 7.73 -0.77
N GLY A 13 34.17 8.85 -1.45
CA GLY A 13 33.17 9.90 -1.56
C GLY A 13 31.91 9.44 -2.23
N MET A 14 32.04 8.67 -3.32
CA MET A 14 30.89 8.10 -4.04
C MET A 14 30.13 7.08 -3.18
N ALA A 15 30.83 6.22 -2.46
CA ALA A 15 30.20 5.24 -1.59
C ALA A 15 29.45 5.92 -0.44
N ALA A 16 30.03 6.94 0.18
CA ALA A 16 29.38 7.71 1.24
C ALA A 16 28.15 8.45 0.72
N GLN A 17 28.21 9.01 -0.48
CA GLN A 17 27.09 9.70 -1.10
C GLN A 17 25.95 8.73 -1.40
N LYS A 18 26.25 7.55 -1.94
CA LYS A 18 25.25 6.51 -2.17
C LYS A 18 24.54 6.08 -0.89
N ALA A 19 25.29 5.93 0.20
CA ALA A 19 24.74 5.58 1.51
C ALA A 19 23.80 6.67 2.02
N THR A 20 24.18 7.94 1.86
CA THR A 20 23.35 9.08 2.24
C THR A 20 22.09 9.14 1.40
N ASP A 21 22.20 8.94 0.08
CA ASP A 21 21.06 8.92 -0.82
C ASP A 21 20.09 7.79 -0.49
N LEU A 22 20.60 6.61 -0.18
CA LEU A 22 19.77 5.47 0.22
C LEU A 22 19.00 5.76 1.51
N ARG A 23 19.65 6.34 2.51
CA ARG A 23 18.99 6.71 3.77
C ARG A 23 17.87 7.73 3.53
N ARG A 24 18.13 8.71 2.65
CA ARG A 24 17.12 9.70 2.30
C ARG A 24 15.92 9.06 1.62
N ILE A 25 16.17 8.17 0.65
CA ILE A 25 15.11 7.46 -0.07
C ILE A 25 14.27 6.62 0.90
N LEU A 26 14.92 5.90 1.81
CA LEU A 26 14.23 5.08 2.81
C LEU A 26 13.40 5.95 3.76
N ALA A 27 13.94 7.09 4.20
CA ALA A 27 13.22 8.01 5.07
C ALA A 27 11.99 8.60 4.36
N GLU A 28 12.12 8.96 3.08
CA GLU A 28 11.00 9.44 2.27
C GLU A 28 9.94 8.34 2.08
N ALA A 29 10.36 7.10 1.84
CA ALA A 29 9.45 5.97 1.71
C ALA A 29 8.70 5.69 3.01
N GLU A 30 9.38 5.75 4.15
CA GLU A 30 8.75 5.58 5.47
C GLU A 30 7.76 6.69 5.77
N ALA A 31 8.12 7.94 5.47
CA ALA A 31 7.22 9.08 5.65
C ALA A 31 5.98 8.96 4.76
N HIS A 32 6.17 8.53 3.51
CA HIS A 32 5.06 8.29 2.58
C HIS A 32 4.13 7.19 3.09
N ALA A 33 4.70 6.07 3.54
CA ALA A 33 3.93 4.96 4.09
C ALA A 33 3.14 5.37 5.34
N ALA A 34 3.74 6.17 6.22
CA ALA A 34 3.07 6.69 7.40
C ALA A 34 1.91 7.61 7.02
N GLY A 35 2.10 8.47 6.01
CA GLY A 35 1.05 9.34 5.49
C GLY A 35 -0.11 8.55 4.90
N LEU A 36 0.17 7.46 4.18
CA LEU A 36 -0.86 6.58 3.63
C LEU A 36 -1.66 5.89 4.73
N ARG A 37 -0.99 5.42 5.79
CA ARG A 37 -1.66 4.80 6.95
C ARG A 37 -2.56 5.77 7.68
N GLU A 38 -2.10 7.00 7.86
CA GLU A 38 -2.90 8.06 8.49
C GLU A 38 -4.13 8.38 7.66
N ARG A 39 -3.97 8.50 6.35
CA ARG A 39 -5.09 8.72 5.44
C ARG A 39 -6.08 7.56 5.46
N GLN A 40 -5.59 6.35 5.50
CA GLN A 40 -6.42 5.15 5.61
C GLN A 40 -7.23 5.18 6.90
N PHE A 41 -6.61 5.50 8.01
CA PHE A 41 -7.28 5.62 9.30
C PHE A 41 -8.38 6.68 9.26
N GLN A 42 -8.12 7.83 8.65
CA GLN A 42 -9.10 8.91 8.51
C GLN A 42 -10.31 8.45 7.68
N ILE A 43 -10.06 7.78 6.56
CA ILE A 43 -11.13 7.23 5.71
C ILE A 43 -11.95 6.21 6.49
N GLU A 44 -11.32 5.31 7.21
CA GLU A 44 -12.00 4.29 8.00
C GLU A 44 -12.84 4.89 9.12
N THR A 45 -12.34 5.95 9.76
CA THR A 45 -13.09 6.68 10.78
C THR A 45 -14.33 7.34 10.18
N GLU A 46 -14.21 7.94 9.01
CA GLU A 46 -15.36 8.51 8.30
C GLU A 46 -16.39 7.44 7.92
N LEU A 47 -15.93 6.29 7.43
CA LEU A 47 -16.81 5.17 7.07
C LEU A 47 -17.54 4.63 8.30
N LEU A 48 -16.86 4.56 9.44
CA LEU A 48 -17.44 4.09 10.67
C LEU A 48 -18.56 5.02 11.16
N ASN A 49 -18.38 6.33 11.00
CA ASN A 49 -19.29 7.34 11.51
C ASN A 49 -20.41 7.71 10.54
N ALA A 50 -20.32 7.28 9.27
CA ALA A 50 -21.31 7.57 8.25
C ALA A 50 -22.12 6.31 7.92
N PRO A 51 -23.35 6.14 8.43
CA PRO A 51 -24.17 5.00 8.07
C PRO A 51 -24.48 4.96 6.58
N ALA A 52 -24.49 3.77 6.00
CA ALA A 52 -24.90 3.62 4.62
C ALA A 52 -26.41 3.90 4.48
N THR A 53 -26.78 4.69 3.48
CA THR A 53 -28.17 5.06 3.23
C THR A 53 -28.77 4.30 2.03
N SER A 54 -27.98 3.46 1.39
CA SER A 54 -28.41 2.63 0.27
C SER A 54 -27.60 1.33 0.23
N TRP A 55 -28.11 0.35 -0.53
CA TRP A 55 -27.35 -0.88 -0.77
C TRP A 55 -26.05 -0.63 -1.51
N SER A 56 -26.03 0.33 -2.43
CA SER A 56 -24.84 0.73 -3.17
C SER A 56 -23.75 1.25 -2.21
N GLU A 57 -24.14 2.09 -1.26
CA GLU A 57 -23.20 2.60 -0.25
C GLU A 57 -22.72 1.50 0.69
N ALA A 58 -23.62 0.61 1.10
CA ALA A 58 -23.25 -0.53 1.94
C ALA A 58 -22.28 -1.46 1.21
N ALA A 59 -22.52 -1.72 -0.06
CA ALA A 59 -21.62 -2.53 -0.89
C ALA A 59 -20.26 -1.87 -1.06
N ALA A 60 -20.22 -0.54 -1.18
CA ALA A 60 -18.97 0.20 -1.29
C ALA A 60 -18.13 0.06 0.00
N LYS A 61 -18.77 0.15 1.16
CA LYS A 61 -18.09 -0.08 2.44
C LYS A 61 -17.56 -1.51 2.53
N ALA A 62 -18.38 -2.49 2.15
CA ALA A 62 -17.99 -3.90 2.16
C ALA A 62 -16.81 -4.15 1.21
N ARG A 63 -16.82 -3.57 0.02
CA ARG A 63 -15.70 -3.70 -0.92
C ARG A 63 -14.41 -3.14 -0.34
N TYR A 64 -14.48 -2.02 0.33
CA TYR A 64 -13.30 -1.42 0.95
C TYR A 64 -12.65 -2.39 1.94
N VAL A 65 -13.45 -2.93 2.86
CA VAL A 65 -12.97 -3.87 3.88
C VAL A 65 -12.47 -5.17 3.24
N LEU A 66 -13.20 -5.69 2.26
CA LEU A 66 -12.80 -6.93 1.57
C LEU A 66 -11.49 -6.77 0.81
N ASN A 67 -11.25 -5.60 0.20
CA ASN A 67 -9.97 -5.32 -0.46
C ASN A 67 -8.82 -5.30 0.54
N LEU A 68 -9.03 -4.71 1.72
CA LEU A 68 -8.03 -4.73 2.79
C LEU A 68 -7.75 -6.16 3.26
N TYR A 69 -8.80 -6.93 3.45
CA TYR A 69 -8.68 -8.32 3.88
C TYR A 69 -7.94 -9.15 2.84
N TYR A 70 -8.29 -8.99 1.56
CA TYR A 70 -7.61 -9.68 0.46
C TYR A 70 -6.11 -9.36 0.44
N ALA A 71 -5.75 -8.11 0.63
CA ALA A 71 -4.35 -7.67 0.64
C ALA A 71 -3.57 -8.26 1.82
N SER A 72 -4.25 -8.56 2.94
CA SER A 72 -3.62 -9.13 4.13
C SER A 72 -3.50 -10.65 4.09
N LEU A 73 -4.20 -11.32 3.16
CA LEU A 73 -4.16 -12.76 3.06
C LEU A 73 -2.81 -13.25 2.54
N ASN A 74 -2.35 -14.37 3.09
CA ASN A 74 -1.17 -15.04 2.61
C ASN A 74 -1.39 -15.50 1.16
N THR A 75 -0.38 -15.33 0.31
CA THR A 75 -0.45 -15.74 -1.10
C THR A 75 -0.69 -17.24 -1.28
N GLN A 76 -0.41 -18.05 -0.24
CA GLN A 76 -0.66 -19.48 -0.26
C GLN A 76 -2.08 -19.86 0.15
N ASP A 77 -2.85 -18.93 0.69
CA ASP A 77 -4.24 -19.13 1.07
C ASP A 77 -5.14 -18.85 -0.15
N THR A 78 -5.05 -19.72 -1.15
CA THR A 78 -5.77 -19.56 -2.41
C THR A 78 -7.28 -19.66 -2.24
N HIS A 79 -7.75 -20.50 -1.32
CA HIS A 79 -9.18 -20.71 -1.09
C HIS A 79 -9.86 -19.41 -0.62
N HIS A 80 -9.31 -18.76 0.39
CA HIS A 80 -9.89 -17.51 0.90
C HIS A 80 -9.70 -16.36 -0.09
N ARG A 81 -8.57 -16.32 -0.79
CA ARG A 81 -8.33 -15.32 -1.82
C ARG A 81 -9.35 -15.45 -2.95
N ASP A 82 -9.62 -16.65 -3.39
CA ASP A 82 -10.60 -16.92 -4.45
C ASP A 82 -12.02 -16.57 -4.00
N LEU A 83 -12.36 -16.88 -2.76
CA LEU A 83 -13.66 -16.53 -2.19
C LEU A 83 -13.87 -15.01 -2.14
N VAL A 84 -12.90 -14.27 -1.64
CA VAL A 84 -12.98 -12.80 -1.59
C VAL A 84 -13.05 -12.22 -3.00
N ALA A 85 -12.23 -12.72 -3.92
CA ALA A 85 -12.24 -12.27 -5.31
C ALA A 85 -13.59 -12.51 -5.97
N SER A 86 -14.24 -13.64 -5.68
CA SER A 86 -15.57 -13.96 -6.18
C SER A 86 -16.63 -12.96 -5.67
N ILE A 87 -16.58 -12.63 -4.38
CA ILE A 87 -17.50 -11.66 -3.78
C ILE A 87 -17.30 -10.27 -4.38
N LEU A 88 -16.04 -9.84 -4.53
CA LEU A 88 -15.73 -8.56 -5.14
C LEU A 88 -16.20 -8.48 -6.58
N SER A 89 -16.08 -9.58 -7.32
CA SER A 89 -16.57 -9.69 -8.68
C SER A 89 -18.10 -9.55 -8.73
N ASP A 90 -18.80 -10.18 -7.80
CA ASP A 90 -20.27 -10.08 -7.69
C ASP A 90 -20.69 -8.63 -7.42
N PHE A 91 -20.04 -7.97 -6.48
CA PHE A 91 -20.32 -6.56 -6.19
C PHE A 91 -20.11 -5.67 -7.40
N ALA A 92 -19.01 -5.86 -8.12
CA ALA A 92 -18.72 -5.07 -9.32
C ALA A 92 -19.77 -5.27 -10.41
N ARG A 93 -20.20 -6.51 -10.62
CA ARG A 93 -21.24 -6.83 -11.61
C ARG A 93 -22.58 -6.21 -11.23
N LEU A 94 -23.02 -6.40 -9.99
CA LEU A 94 -24.30 -5.91 -9.51
C LEU A 94 -24.35 -4.39 -9.44
N ASP A 95 -23.22 -3.75 -9.11
CA ASP A 95 -23.13 -2.29 -9.07
C ASP A 95 -23.32 -1.69 -10.48
N ASN A 96 -22.83 -2.38 -11.51
CA ASN A 96 -22.99 -1.95 -12.90
C ASN A 96 -24.43 -2.20 -13.42
N GLU A 97 -25.12 -3.18 -12.87
CA GLU A 97 -26.51 -3.49 -13.25
C GLU A 97 -27.54 -2.63 -12.51
N GLY A 98 -27.12 -2.09 -11.37
CA GLY A 98 -27.98 -1.31 -10.51
C GLY A 98 -27.97 0.16 -10.79
#